data_bb28c9943ca3bba72f286a604dce0dad
#
_entry.id   bb28c9943ca3bba72f286a604dce0dad
#
_cell.length_a   1.000
_cell.length_b   1.000
_cell.length_c   1.000
_cell.angle_alpha   90.00
_cell.angle_beta   90.00
_cell.angle_gamma   90.00
#
_symmetry.space_group_name_H-M   'P 1'
#
loop_
_entity.id
_entity.type
_entity.pdbx_description
1 polymer ?
#
loop_
_entity_poly.entity_id
_entity_poly.type
_entity_poly.pdbx_seq_one_letter_code
_entity_poly.pdbx_strand_id
1 'polypeptide(L)'
;PCFDTAALATTVSIAARARQTSAGARFGLKSSRGFTLIEVLVALSIMAVIAVLTWRGIDGMARAQESTRAYTDDVLALQAGLAQWRTDLDAMMSWPAAPTVQGTPQPTETASQRSLAWDGNTLRITRTSAGDAAAGLRVVAWTRRPASGQWLRWQSAPVQSQNAWAAAWEAAARWGQSGGTAEAGAGQAVRIAAALDWQLHYFRNNAWTNPLSSGAASGTETHTLPDGMRLFITLAPGQALAGPLVVDWVRPDFGGAQ
;
A
#
# COMPACT_ATOMS: atom_id res chain seq x y z
N PRO A 1 -18.61 28.54 -23.26
CA PRO A 1 -20.00 28.87 -23.06
C PRO A 1 -20.18 29.57 -21.74
N CYS A 2 -20.54 30.85 -21.86
CA CYS A 2 -20.89 31.75 -20.77
C CYS A 2 -22.18 31.29 -20.10
N PHE A 3 -22.23 31.35 -18.79
CA PHE A 3 -23.48 31.47 -18.06
C PHE A 3 -23.46 32.76 -17.24
N ASP A 4 -24.32 33.63 -17.67
CA ASP A 4 -24.67 34.94 -17.15
C ASP A 4 -25.54 34.77 -15.91
N THR A 5 -25.19 35.37 -14.79
CA THR A 5 -26.01 35.36 -13.57
C THR A 5 -26.56 36.76 -13.37
N ALA A 6 -27.76 37.01 -13.88
CA ALA A 6 -28.50 38.23 -13.68
C ALA A 6 -29.02 38.34 -12.22
N ALA A 7 -28.61 39.37 -11.53
CA ALA A 7 -29.12 39.78 -10.24
C ALA A 7 -30.49 40.48 -10.39
N LEU A 8 -31.54 39.98 -9.73
CA LEU A 8 -32.82 40.63 -9.56
C LEU A 8 -32.88 41.27 -8.15
N ALA A 9 -32.63 42.53 -8.11
CA ALA A 9 -32.91 43.40 -6.94
C ALA A 9 -34.37 43.81 -6.97
N THR A 10 -35.17 43.28 -6.03
CA THR A 10 -36.55 43.72 -5.81
C THR A 10 -36.56 44.75 -4.71
N THR A 11 -36.75 46.02 -5.08
CA THR A 11 -36.92 47.15 -4.18
C THR A 11 -38.37 47.21 -3.75
N VAL A 12 -38.68 46.90 -2.51
CA VAL A 12 -40.03 47.15 -1.92
C VAL A 12 -39.98 48.47 -1.18
N SER A 13 -40.68 49.46 -1.75
CA SER A 13 -40.92 50.76 -1.16
C SER A 13 -42.19 50.69 -0.27
N ILE A 14 -42.07 50.87 1.05
CA ILE A 14 -43.21 50.96 1.95
C ILE A 14 -43.28 52.40 2.48
N ALA A 15 -44.29 53.11 2.02
CA ALA A 15 -44.63 54.49 2.47
C ALA A 15 -45.06 54.49 3.95
N ALA A 16 -44.39 55.28 4.76
CA ALA A 16 -44.70 55.49 6.14
C ALA A 16 -45.91 56.48 6.28
N ARG A 17 -46.97 56.03 6.89
CA ARG A 17 -48.09 56.92 7.31
C ARG A 17 -48.02 57.07 8.80
N ALA A 18 -47.51 58.25 9.24
CA ALA A 18 -47.47 58.62 10.63
C ALA A 18 -48.89 58.88 11.16
N ARG A 19 -49.30 58.15 12.18
CA ARG A 19 -50.36 58.55 13.09
C ARG A 19 -49.77 58.70 14.49
N GLN A 20 -49.63 59.93 14.93
CA GLN A 20 -49.36 60.26 16.32
C GLN A 20 -50.62 59.99 17.14
N THR A 21 -50.59 59.05 18.04
CA THR A 21 -51.50 58.97 19.18
C THR A 21 -50.64 58.95 20.43
N SER A 22 -50.66 60.09 21.12
CA SER A 22 -50.09 60.21 22.42
C SER A 22 -50.92 59.45 23.44
N ALA A 23 -50.46 58.27 23.82
CA ALA A 23 -50.92 57.56 25.00
C ALA A 23 -49.73 57.47 25.97
N GLY A 24 -49.85 58.14 27.07
CA GLY A 24 -48.86 58.12 28.15
C GLY A 24 -48.72 56.71 28.75
N ALA A 25 -47.80 55.95 28.25
CA ALA A 25 -47.39 54.68 28.84
C ALA A 25 -46.49 54.97 30.03
N ARG A 26 -47.06 54.84 31.24
CA ARG A 26 -46.23 54.73 32.46
C ARG A 26 -45.32 53.48 32.32
N PHE A 27 -44.06 53.73 32.01
CA PHE A 27 -43.04 52.69 32.10
C PHE A 27 -42.87 52.33 33.58
N GLY A 28 -43.54 51.25 33.98
CA GLY A 28 -43.24 50.61 35.25
C GLY A 28 -41.79 50.12 35.19
N LEU A 29 -40.93 50.74 35.97
CA LEU A 29 -39.58 50.24 36.22
C LEU A 29 -39.73 48.87 36.80
N LYS A 30 -39.55 47.85 35.93
CA LYS A 30 -39.35 46.50 36.38
C LYS A 30 -38.10 46.51 37.25
N SER A 31 -38.25 46.23 38.50
CA SER A 31 -37.18 46.02 39.46
C SER A 31 -36.27 44.96 38.90
N SER A 32 -35.06 45.36 38.45
CA SER A 32 -34.00 44.43 38.06
C SER A 32 -33.57 43.69 39.33
N ARG A 33 -34.05 42.45 39.49
CA ARG A 33 -33.49 41.55 40.48
C ARG A 33 -32.04 41.31 40.09
N GLY A 34 -31.10 41.77 40.90
CA GLY A 34 -29.69 41.49 40.76
C GLY A 34 -29.44 39.97 40.88
N PHE A 35 -28.50 39.48 40.13
CA PHE A 35 -28.08 38.09 40.25
C PHE A 35 -27.51 37.79 41.63
N THR A 36 -27.92 36.68 42.20
CA THR A 36 -27.33 36.22 43.46
C THR A 36 -25.97 35.56 43.20
N LEU A 37 -25.07 35.67 44.16
CA LEU A 37 -23.73 35.04 44.05
C LEU A 37 -23.82 33.52 43.81
N ILE A 38 -24.82 32.87 44.41
CA ILE A 38 -25.07 31.44 44.24
C ILE A 38 -25.50 31.07 42.80
N GLU A 39 -26.33 31.90 42.15
CA GLU A 39 -26.72 31.69 40.74
C GLU A 39 -25.52 31.73 39.81
N VAL A 40 -24.60 32.68 40.01
CA VAL A 40 -23.37 32.77 39.21
C VAL A 40 -22.48 31.56 39.46
N LEU A 41 -22.37 31.09 40.69
CA LEU A 41 -21.54 29.94 41.06
C LEU A 41 -22.10 28.65 40.46
N VAL A 42 -23.41 28.45 40.48
CA VAL A 42 -24.08 27.31 39.85
C VAL A 42 -23.92 27.36 38.33
N ALA A 43 -24.13 28.54 37.71
CA ALA A 43 -23.95 28.68 36.25
C ALA A 43 -22.52 28.37 35.81
N LEU A 44 -21.51 28.86 36.54
CA LEU A 44 -20.10 28.54 36.26
C LEU A 44 -19.79 27.06 36.44
N SER A 45 -20.37 26.41 37.45
CA SER A 45 -20.21 24.99 37.68
C SER A 45 -20.79 24.15 36.53
N ILE A 46 -21.98 24.51 36.06
CA ILE A 46 -22.61 23.85 34.90
C ILE A 46 -21.76 24.07 33.62
N MET A 47 -21.31 25.31 33.39
CA MET A 47 -20.41 25.60 32.24
C MET A 47 -19.12 24.80 32.30
N ALA A 48 -18.50 24.66 33.47
CA ALA A 48 -17.29 23.87 33.64
C ALA A 48 -17.53 22.38 33.32
N VAL A 49 -18.65 21.81 33.77
CA VAL A 49 -19.02 20.43 33.46
C VAL A 49 -19.23 20.25 31.95
N ILE A 50 -19.98 21.14 31.32
CA ILE A 50 -20.22 21.11 29.87
C ILE A 50 -18.89 21.22 29.11
N ALA A 51 -18.01 22.12 29.50
CA ALA A 51 -16.69 22.29 28.87
C ALA A 51 -15.85 21.00 28.95
N VAL A 52 -15.83 20.35 30.11
CA VAL A 52 -15.10 19.07 30.29
C VAL A 52 -15.72 17.96 29.45
N LEU A 53 -17.04 17.85 29.38
CA LEU A 53 -17.73 16.84 28.58
C LEU A 53 -17.49 17.06 27.08
N THR A 54 -17.54 18.30 26.63
CA THR A 54 -17.25 18.67 25.23
C THR A 54 -15.81 18.32 24.85
N TRP A 55 -14.85 18.68 25.73
CA TRP A 55 -13.44 18.33 25.51
C TRP A 55 -13.24 16.83 25.39
N ARG A 56 -13.81 16.05 26.31
CA ARG A 56 -13.74 14.58 26.25
C ARG A 56 -14.37 14.00 24.97
N GLY A 57 -15.47 14.60 24.52
CA GLY A 57 -16.11 14.21 23.25
C GLY A 57 -15.21 14.44 22.04
N ILE A 58 -14.58 15.62 21.96
CA ILE A 58 -13.65 15.96 20.86
C ILE A 58 -12.42 15.04 20.87
N ASP A 59 -11.84 14.82 22.05
CA ASP A 59 -10.67 13.95 22.21
C ASP A 59 -10.99 12.50 21.84
N GLY A 60 -12.18 12.00 22.20
CA GLY A 60 -12.67 10.69 21.78
C GLY A 60 -12.84 10.58 20.25
N MET A 61 -13.37 11.62 19.62
CA MET A 61 -13.55 11.67 18.16
C MET A 61 -12.21 11.73 17.42
N ALA A 62 -11.23 12.49 17.95
CA ALA A 62 -9.89 12.56 17.37
C ALA A 62 -9.20 11.18 17.40
N ARG A 63 -9.27 10.46 18.51
CA ARG A 63 -8.74 9.09 18.61
C ARG A 63 -9.43 8.11 17.68
N ALA A 64 -10.75 8.19 17.54
CA ALA A 64 -11.51 7.36 16.62
C ALA A 64 -11.12 7.62 15.15
N GLN A 65 -10.92 8.88 14.78
CA GLN A 65 -10.45 9.25 13.44
C GLN A 65 -9.04 8.72 13.16
N GLU A 66 -8.12 8.84 14.12
CA GLU A 66 -6.75 8.33 13.98
C GLU A 66 -6.76 6.80 13.79
N SER A 67 -7.53 6.07 14.59
CA SER A 67 -7.70 4.62 14.44
C SER A 67 -8.27 4.25 13.07
N THR A 68 -9.27 4.98 12.58
CA THR A 68 -9.87 4.74 11.26
C THR A 68 -8.89 5.00 10.13
N ARG A 69 -8.08 6.07 10.24
CA ARG A 69 -7.02 6.37 9.25
C ARG A 69 -5.98 5.26 9.22
N ALA A 70 -5.44 4.88 10.37
CA ALA A 70 -4.44 3.81 10.45
C ALA A 70 -4.97 2.50 9.84
N TYR A 71 -6.22 2.14 10.12
CA TYR A 71 -6.87 0.98 9.51
C TYR A 71 -6.96 1.09 7.98
N THR A 72 -7.38 2.25 7.49
CA THR A 72 -7.52 2.50 6.05
C THR A 72 -6.15 2.45 5.34
N ASP A 73 -5.13 3.06 5.94
CA ASP A 73 -3.77 3.10 5.40
C ASP A 73 -3.17 1.68 5.31
N ASP A 74 -3.39 0.84 6.31
CA ASP A 74 -2.96 -0.57 6.28
C ASP A 74 -3.62 -1.35 5.14
N VAL A 75 -4.93 -1.19 4.96
CA VAL A 75 -5.68 -1.86 3.88
C VAL A 75 -5.19 -1.40 2.51
N LEU A 76 -5.03 -0.09 2.32
CA LEU A 76 -4.55 0.47 1.06
C LEU A 76 -3.11 0.05 0.75
N ALA A 77 -2.23 0.01 1.75
CA ALA A 77 -0.86 -0.45 1.59
C ALA A 77 -0.80 -1.93 1.16
N LEU A 78 -1.60 -2.79 1.79
CA LEU A 78 -1.68 -4.20 1.41
C LEU A 78 -2.25 -4.36 -0.01
N GLN A 79 -3.35 -3.67 -0.35
CA GLN A 79 -3.95 -3.72 -1.70
C GLN A 79 -2.96 -3.26 -2.78
N ALA A 80 -2.28 -2.13 -2.55
CA ALA A 80 -1.26 -1.62 -3.46
C ALA A 80 -0.08 -2.60 -3.59
N GLY A 81 0.34 -3.22 -2.48
CA GLY A 81 1.40 -4.23 -2.47
C GLY A 81 1.02 -5.47 -3.26
N LEU A 82 -0.20 -5.99 -3.11
CA LEU A 82 -0.69 -7.16 -3.86
C LEU A 82 -0.89 -6.84 -5.34
N ALA A 83 -1.36 -5.64 -5.68
CA ALA A 83 -1.43 -5.18 -7.06
C ALA A 83 -0.03 -5.08 -7.69
N GLN A 84 0.95 -4.55 -6.94
CA GLN A 84 2.34 -4.47 -7.38
C GLN A 84 2.97 -5.87 -7.52
N TRP A 85 2.64 -6.81 -6.63
CA TRP A 85 3.04 -8.22 -6.74
C TRP A 85 2.60 -8.82 -8.09
N ARG A 86 1.32 -8.65 -8.46
CA ARG A 86 0.79 -9.11 -9.75
C ARG A 86 1.49 -8.42 -10.91
N THR A 87 1.65 -7.11 -10.85
CA THR A 87 2.34 -6.33 -11.89
C THR A 87 3.79 -6.77 -12.09
N ASP A 88 4.50 -7.12 -11.01
CA ASP A 88 5.88 -7.62 -11.11
C ASP A 88 5.93 -9.00 -11.79
N LEU A 89 4.94 -9.86 -11.53
CA LEU A 89 4.83 -11.18 -12.14
C LEU A 89 4.37 -11.09 -13.60
N ASP A 90 3.40 -10.23 -13.92
CA ASP A 90 2.91 -10.02 -15.29
C ASP A 90 3.99 -9.46 -16.22
N ALA A 91 4.86 -8.59 -15.68
CA ALA A 91 5.97 -8.01 -16.41
C ALA A 91 7.24 -8.87 -16.42
N MET A 92 7.20 -10.07 -15.80
CA MET A 92 8.33 -10.98 -15.75
C MET A 92 8.71 -11.42 -17.16
N MET A 93 10.01 -11.40 -17.44
CA MET A 93 10.51 -11.81 -18.73
C MET A 93 11.50 -12.97 -18.62
N SER A 94 11.48 -13.86 -19.64
CA SER A 94 12.52 -14.84 -19.80
C SER A 94 13.82 -14.15 -20.21
N TRP A 95 14.84 -14.23 -19.36
CA TRP A 95 16.17 -13.76 -19.74
C TRP A 95 16.75 -14.69 -20.79
N PRO A 96 17.23 -14.19 -21.93
CA PRO A 96 17.84 -15.05 -22.94
C PRO A 96 19.09 -15.73 -22.39
N ALA A 97 19.25 -17.02 -22.65
CA ALA A 97 20.47 -17.73 -22.33
C ALA A 97 21.65 -17.02 -23.04
N ALA A 98 22.77 -16.85 -22.32
CA ALA A 98 23.99 -16.39 -22.97
C ALA A 98 24.33 -17.35 -24.11
N PRO A 99 24.75 -16.83 -25.29
CA PRO A 99 25.19 -17.70 -26.38
C PRO A 99 26.30 -18.62 -25.87
N THR A 100 26.11 -19.92 -26.02
CA THR A 100 27.12 -20.94 -25.65
C THR A 100 28.27 -20.83 -26.61
N VAL A 101 29.38 -20.25 -26.14
CA VAL A 101 30.66 -20.38 -26.88
C VAL A 101 31.20 -21.77 -26.55
N GLN A 102 31.36 -22.59 -27.57
CA GLN A 102 31.90 -23.95 -27.41
C GLN A 102 33.27 -23.89 -26.70
N GLY A 103 33.34 -24.57 -25.54
CA GLY A 103 34.59 -24.69 -24.76
C GLY A 103 34.71 -23.83 -23.50
N THR A 104 33.78 -22.97 -23.22
CA THR A 104 33.74 -22.24 -21.93
C THR A 104 32.86 -22.95 -20.91
N PRO A 105 33.24 -23.01 -19.58
CA PRO A 105 32.37 -23.56 -18.58
C PRO A 105 31.04 -22.80 -18.59
N GLN A 106 29.94 -23.53 -18.80
CA GLN A 106 28.60 -22.95 -18.80
C GLN A 106 28.34 -22.30 -17.43
N PRO A 107 27.79 -21.10 -17.37
CA PRO A 107 27.29 -20.57 -16.13
C PRO A 107 26.30 -21.57 -15.53
N THR A 108 26.48 -21.93 -14.28
CA THR A 108 25.67 -22.91 -13.54
C THR A 108 24.20 -22.51 -13.41
N GLU A 109 23.88 -21.24 -13.73
CA GLU A 109 22.53 -20.71 -13.67
C GLU A 109 21.82 -20.80 -15.04
N THR A 110 20.63 -21.39 -15.01
CA THR A 110 19.76 -21.50 -16.18
C THR A 110 19.06 -20.17 -16.50
N ALA A 111 18.60 -19.98 -17.73
CA ALA A 111 17.88 -18.77 -18.15
C ALA A 111 16.65 -18.49 -17.26
N SER A 112 15.96 -19.52 -16.79
CA SER A 112 14.83 -19.37 -15.87
C SER A 112 15.24 -18.87 -14.49
N GLN A 113 16.42 -19.29 -13.98
CA GLN A 113 16.93 -18.81 -12.68
C GLN A 113 17.35 -17.35 -12.72
N ARG A 114 17.67 -16.80 -13.88
CA ARG A 114 17.94 -15.38 -14.08
C ARG A 114 16.67 -14.54 -14.21
N SER A 115 15.57 -15.15 -14.54
CA SER A 115 14.27 -14.49 -14.67
C SER A 115 13.50 -14.53 -13.36
N LEU A 116 13.59 -15.66 -12.64
CA LEU A 116 12.87 -15.92 -11.40
C LEU A 116 13.72 -16.83 -10.51
N ALA A 117 14.01 -16.40 -9.30
CA ALA A 117 14.69 -17.21 -8.28
C ALA A 117 14.02 -17.06 -6.92
N TRP A 118 13.78 -18.19 -6.26
CA TRP A 118 13.31 -18.30 -4.89
C TRP A 118 14.31 -19.08 -4.06
N ASP A 119 14.81 -18.49 -2.98
CA ASP A 119 15.80 -19.10 -2.09
C ASP A 119 15.23 -19.54 -0.73
N GLY A 120 13.89 -19.52 -0.59
CA GLY A 120 13.19 -19.83 0.67
C GLY A 120 12.87 -18.60 1.53
N ASN A 121 13.50 -17.47 1.27
CA ASN A 121 13.28 -16.22 1.99
C ASN A 121 13.08 -15.03 1.05
N THR A 122 13.68 -15.05 -0.13
CA THR A 122 13.67 -13.94 -1.08
C THR A 122 13.26 -14.42 -2.46
N LEU A 123 12.24 -13.80 -3.02
CA LEU A 123 11.91 -13.94 -4.42
C LEU A 123 12.59 -12.84 -5.21
N ARG A 124 13.34 -13.21 -6.23
CA ARG A 124 13.96 -12.29 -7.19
C ARG A 124 13.33 -12.46 -8.56
N ILE A 125 13.02 -11.36 -9.22
CA ILE A 125 12.35 -11.33 -10.53
C ILE A 125 13.08 -10.36 -11.44
N THR A 126 13.35 -10.77 -12.68
CA THR A 126 13.73 -9.87 -13.77
C THR A 126 12.47 -9.51 -14.55
N ARG A 127 12.18 -8.22 -14.66
CA ARG A 127 10.99 -7.71 -15.34
C ARG A 127 11.31 -6.58 -16.31
N THR A 128 10.41 -6.34 -17.26
CA THR A 128 10.43 -5.13 -18.08
C THR A 128 10.03 -3.90 -17.26
N SER A 129 10.57 -2.73 -17.61
CA SER A 129 10.06 -1.46 -17.06
C SER A 129 8.66 -1.19 -17.60
N ALA A 130 7.73 -0.83 -16.70
CA ALA A 130 6.39 -0.46 -17.13
C ALA A 130 6.43 0.89 -17.87
N GLY A 131 5.76 0.96 -19.03
CA GLY A 131 5.49 2.20 -19.77
C GLY A 131 6.49 2.59 -20.86
N ASP A 132 7.72 2.10 -20.85
CA ASP A 132 8.70 2.40 -21.87
C ASP A 132 9.67 1.22 -22.09
N ALA A 133 9.61 0.59 -23.25
CA ALA A 133 10.53 -0.47 -23.63
C ALA A 133 12.00 0.04 -23.69
N ALA A 134 12.21 1.32 -23.94
CA ALA A 134 13.52 1.97 -23.92
C ALA A 134 14.08 2.17 -22.49
N ALA A 135 13.23 2.09 -21.46
CA ALA A 135 13.65 2.23 -20.06
C ALA A 135 14.43 1.02 -19.52
N GLY A 136 14.60 -0.04 -20.32
CA GLY A 136 15.38 -1.24 -19.97
C GLY A 136 14.68 -2.18 -19.01
N LEU A 137 15.46 -3.04 -18.35
CA LEU A 137 14.98 -4.03 -17.40
C LEU A 137 15.11 -3.52 -15.97
N ARG A 138 14.39 -4.18 -15.05
CA ARG A 138 14.55 -4.00 -13.62
C ARG A 138 14.64 -5.35 -12.93
N VAL A 139 15.44 -5.38 -11.87
CA VAL A 139 15.43 -6.48 -10.91
C VAL A 139 14.55 -6.08 -9.74
N VAL A 140 13.64 -6.94 -9.37
CA VAL A 140 12.76 -6.78 -8.21
C VAL A 140 13.04 -7.89 -7.22
N ALA A 141 13.00 -7.59 -5.95
CA ALA A 141 13.08 -8.58 -4.89
C ALA A 141 11.96 -8.38 -3.88
N TRP A 142 11.41 -9.48 -3.40
CA TRP A 142 10.44 -9.54 -2.33
C TRP A 142 11.01 -10.39 -1.20
N THR A 143 10.94 -9.90 0.02
CA THR A 143 11.43 -10.63 1.19
C THR A 143 10.62 -10.28 2.42
N ARG A 144 10.70 -11.14 3.45
CA ARG A 144 10.21 -10.86 4.79
C ARG A 144 11.41 -10.64 5.72
N ARG A 145 11.42 -9.53 6.44
CA ARG A 145 12.43 -9.24 7.46
C ARG A 145 12.17 -10.08 8.71
N PRO A 146 13.02 -11.03 9.09
CA PRO A 146 12.75 -11.92 10.23
C PRO A 146 12.57 -11.16 11.56
N ALA A 147 13.43 -10.15 11.81
CA ALA A 147 13.44 -9.41 13.07
C ALA A 147 12.19 -8.56 13.32
N SER A 148 11.61 -7.97 12.29
CA SER A 148 10.43 -7.08 12.42
C SER A 148 9.14 -7.67 11.82
N GLY A 149 9.23 -8.84 11.17
CA GLY A 149 8.10 -9.43 10.48
C GLY A 149 7.59 -8.64 9.29
N GLN A 150 8.32 -7.66 8.78
CA GLN A 150 7.87 -6.81 7.69
C GLN A 150 8.06 -7.52 6.35
N TRP A 151 7.00 -7.56 5.53
CA TRP A 151 7.04 -7.97 4.14
C TRP A 151 7.38 -6.76 3.28
N LEU A 152 8.45 -6.88 2.49
CA LEU A 152 9.13 -5.78 1.82
C LEU A 152 9.29 -6.08 0.34
N ARG A 153 9.24 -5.03 -0.47
CA ARG A 153 9.60 -5.05 -1.89
C ARG A 153 10.76 -4.10 -2.15
N TRP A 154 11.72 -4.57 -2.92
CA TRP A 154 12.85 -3.78 -3.42
C TRP A 154 12.86 -3.81 -4.95
N GLN A 155 13.32 -2.73 -5.58
CA GLN A 155 13.57 -2.70 -7.02
C GLN A 155 14.87 -1.94 -7.34
N SER A 156 15.58 -2.40 -8.37
CA SER A 156 16.75 -1.70 -8.90
C SER A 156 16.38 -0.45 -9.69
N ALA A 157 17.36 0.41 -9.94
CA ALA A 157 17.31 1.33 -11.08
C ALA A 157 17.16 0.55 -12.40
N PRO A 158 16.71 1.17 -13.50
CA PRO A 158 16.71 0.55 -14.81
C PRO A 158 18.09 0.07 -15.21
N VAL A 159 18.19 -1.13 -15.77
CA VAL A 159 19.44 -1.74 -16.23
C VAL A 159 19.38 -1.97 -17.75
N GLN A 160 20.43 -1.57 -18.45
CA GLN A 160 20.51 -1.65 -19.92
C GLN A 160 21.64 -2.56 -20.39
N SER A 161 22.44 -3.10 -19.49
CA SER A 161 23.55 -4.01 -19.82
C SER A 161 23.51 -5.25 -18.94
N GLN A 162 24.12 -6.35 -19.46
CA GLN A 162 24.24 -7.60 -18.74
C GLN A 162 25.01 -7.43 -17.41
N ASN A 163 26.08 -6.65 -17.40
CA ASN A 163 26.85 -6.40 -16.18
C ASN A 163 26.05 -5.60 -15.14
N ALA A 164 25.31 -4.57 -15.58
CA ALA A 164 24.43 -3.81 -14.67
C ALA A 164 23.31 -4.69 -14.13
N TRP A 165 22.75 -5.58 -14.96
CA TRP A 165 21.76 -6.56 -14.51
C TRP A 165 22.36 -7.54 -13.49
N ALA A 166 23.54 -8.11 -13.72
CA ALA A 166 24.19 -9.01 -12.80
C ALA A 166 24.47 -8.33 -11.44
N ALA A 167 24.98 -7.11 -11.47
CA ALA A 167 25.19 -6.31 -10.25
C ALA A 167 23.88 -6.07 -9.47
N ALA A 168 22.78 -5.76 -10.17
CA ALA A 168 21.46 -5.57 -9.56
C ALA A 168 20.89 -6.88 -8.99
N TRP A 169 21.10 -8.00 -9.69
CA TRP A 169 20.68 -9.33 -9.24
C TRP A 169 21.37 -9.77 -7.95
N GLU A 170 22.68 -9.54 -7.86
CA GLU A 170 23.47 -9.78 -6.67
C GLU A 170 23.12 -8.79 -5.52
N ALA A 171 22.86 -7.54 -5.85
CA ALA A 171 22.39 -6.57 -4.87
C ALA A 171 21.05 -6.99 -4.26
N ALA A 172 20.11 -7.48 -5.09
CA ALA A 172 18.83 -8.02 -4.66
C ALA A 172 18.99 -9.25 -3.74
N ALA A 173 19.93 -10.15 -4.05
CA ALA A 173 20.22 -11.30 -3.21
C ALA A 173 20.77 -10.89 -1.84
N ARG A 174 21.77 -10.03 -1.81
CA ARG A 174 22.34 -9.50 -0.54
C ARG A 174 21.29 -8.76 0.29
N TRP A 175 20.47 -7.93 -0.35
CA TRP A 175 19.38 -7.24 0.32
C TRP A 175 18.39 -8.20 0.95
N GLY A 176 18.00 -9.25 0.24
CA GLY A 176 17.10 -10.28 0.73
C GLY A 176 17.69 -11.08 1.90
N GLN A 177 18.96 -11.50 1.79
CA GLN A 177 19.68 -12.23 2.85
C GLN A 177 19.83 -11.40 4.13
N SER A 178 20.03 -10.08 4.01
CA SER A 178 20.05 -9.17 5.17
C SER A 178 18.65 -8.89 5.75
N GLY A 179 17.60 -9.53 5.23
CA GLY A 179 16.23 -9.25 5.62
C GLY A 179 15.79 -7.82 5.27
N GLY A 180 16.34 -7.25 4.20
CA GLY A 180 16.01 -5.91 3.75
C GLY A 180 16.63 -4.78 4.58
N THR A 181 17.64 -5.07 5.44
CA THR A 181 18.32 -4.08 6.28
C THR A 181 19.54 -3.47 5.63
N ALA A 182 20.18 -4.17 4.69
CA ALA A 182 21.30 -3.60 3.94
C ALA A 182 20.84 -2.33 3.22
N GLU A 183 21.69 -1.34 3.15
CA GLU A 183 21.44 -0.18 2.31
C GLU A 183 21.01 -0.67 0.94
N ALA A 184 19.89 -0.16 0.46
CA ALA A 184 19.28 -0.64 -0.79
C ALA A 184 20.18 -0.40 -2.02
N GLY A 185 21.41 0.13 -1.81
CA GLY A 185 22.32 0.53 -2.87
C GLY A 185 21.63 1.49 -3.84
N ALA A 186 21.70 1.19 -5.12
CA ALA A 186 20.98 1.96 -6.16
C ALA A 186 19.49 1.58 -6.31
N GLY A 187 18.90 0.85 -5.34
CA GLY A 187 17.51 0.39 -5.37
C GLY A 187 16.62 1.11 -4.36
N GLN A 188 15.32 0.93 -4.52
CA GLN A 188 14.29 1.47 -3.63
C GLN A 188 13.58 0.32 -2.92
N ALA A 189 13.45 0.42 -1.60
CA ALA A 189 12.71 -0.55 -0.79
C ALA A 189 11.45 0.08 -0.20
N VAL A 190 10.34 -0.67 -0.26
CA VAL A 190 9.03 -0.26 0.26
C VAL A 190 8.50 -1.35 1.19
N ARG A 191 7.98 -0.93 2.34
CA ARG A 191 7.25 -1.79 3.26
C ARG A 191 5.81 -1.95 2.78
N ILE A 192 5.30 -3.19 2.80
CA ILE A 192 3.93 -3.51 2.37
C ILE A 192 3.05 -3.79 3.59
N ALA A 193 3.39 -4.82 4.37
CA ALA A 193 2.60 -5.25 5.53
C ALA A 193 3.49 -5.94 6.57
N ALA A 194 2.97 -6.18 7.77
CA ALA A 194 3.58 -7.08 8.72
C ALA A 194 3.11 -8.52 8.47
N ALA A 195 4.04 -9.47 8.39
CA ALA A 195 3.77 -10.88 8.13
C ALA A 195 4.54 -11.79 9.10
N LEU A 196 3.89 -12.82 9.58
CA LEU A 196 4.51 -13.86 10.42
C LEU A 196 5.31 -14.85 9.59
N ASP A 197 4.78 -15.19 8.42
CA ASP A 197 5.37 -16.15 7.50
C ASP A 197 4.94 -15.86 6.06
N TRP A 198 5.71 -16.33 5.09
CA TRP A 198 5.35 -16.35 3.68
C TRP A 198 6.04 -17.49 2.94
N GLN A 199 5.35 -18.06 1.97
CA GLN A 199 5.81 -19.19 1.19
C GLN A 199 5.30 -19.07 -0.24
N LEU A 200 6.01 -19.72 -1.16
CA LEU A 200 5.66 -19.77 -2.57
C LEU A 200 5.49 -21.21 -3.05
N HIS A 201 4.49 -21.43 -3.88
CA HIS A 201 4.37 -22.63 -4.68
C HIS A 201 4.30 -22.25 -6.16
N TYR A 202 4.89 -23.07 -7.01
CA TYR A 202 4.86 -22.91 -8.46
C TYR A 202 3.91 -23.93 -9.06
N PHE A 203 3.11 -23.48 -10.02
CA PHE A 203 2.30 -24.36 -10.86
C PHE A 203 3.08 -24.69 -12.13
N ARG A 204 3.37 -25.96 -12.33
CA ARG A 204 4.03 -26.53 -13.51
C ARG A 204 3.47 -27.92 -13.77
N ASN A 205 3.35 -28.32 -15.03
CA ASN A 205 2.90 -29.68 -15.40
C ASN A 205 1.62 -30.09 -14.66
N ASN A 206 0.66 -29.17 -14.58
CA ASN A 206 -0.64 -29.37 -13.93
C ASN A 206 -0.57 -29.70 -12.42
N ALA A 207 0.51 -29.34 -11.74
CA ALA A 207 0.69 -29.57 -10.30
C ALA A 207 1.31 -28.36 -9.58
N TRP A 208 0.87 -28.14 -8.34
CA TRP A 208 1.49 -27.19 -7.44
C TRP A 208 2.66 -27.84 -6.72
N THR A 209 3.84 -27.25 -6.79
CA THR A 209 5.07 -27.77 -6.18
C THR A 209 5.77 -26.69 -5.36
N ASN A 210 6.42 -27.11 -4.28
CA ASN A 210 7.34 -26.21 -3.57
C ASN A 210 8.62 -26.08 -4.42
N PRO A 211 9.03 -24.85 -4.78
CA PRO A 211 10.22 -24.64 -5.62
C PRO A 211 11.53 -25.13 -4.99
N LEU A 212 11.55 -25.33 -3.67
CA LEU A 212 12.73 -25.80 -2.92
C LEU A 212 12.75 -27.32 -2.73
N SER A 213 11.72 -28.05 -3.17
CA SER A 213 11.71 -29.49 -3.04
C SER A 213 12.68 -30.13 -4.04
N SER A 214 13.40 -31.18 -3.61
CA SER A 214 14.36 -31.92 -4.44
C SER A 214 13.73 -32.56 -5.69
N GLY A 215 12.42 -32.83 -5.66
CA GLY A 215 11.66 -33.31 -6.83
C GLY A 215 11.46 -32.25 -7.92
N ALA A 216 11.57 -30.97 -7.59
CA ALA A 216 11.49 -29.88 -8.57
C ALA A 216 12.80 -29.68 -9.35
N ALA A 217 13.90 -30.29 -8.90
CA ALA A 217 15.24 -30.13 -9.47
C ALA A 217 15.63 -31.20 -10.49
N SER A 218 14.82 -32.25 -10.68
CA SER A 218 15.14 -33.35 -11.57
C SER A 218 14.55 -33.14 -12.96
N GLY A 219 15.35 -32.61 -13.88
CA GLY A 219 15.07 -32.66 -15.31
C GLY A 219 14.97 -31.29 -16.02
N THR A 220 14.71 -31.36 -17.30
CA THR A 220 14.54 -30.25 -18.26
C THR A 220 13.52 -29.19 -17.85
N GLU A 221 12.76 -29.44 -16.78
CA GLU A 221 11.64 -28.62 -16.27
C GLU A 221 12.06 -27.36 -15.51
N THR A 222 13.31 -27.28 -15.06
CA THR A 222 13.85 -26.11 -14.34
C THR A 222 14.13 -24.91 -15.23
N HIS A 223 14.04 -25.10 -16.55
CA HIS A 223 14.38 -24.07 -17.55
C HIS A 223 13.23 -23.15 -17.92
N THR A 224 11.98 -23.51 -17.59
CA THR A 224 10.80 -22.73 -17.93
C THR A 224 10.25 -21.94 -16.74
N LEU A 225 9.74 -20.74 -17.00
CA LEU A 225 8.98 -19.98 -16.01
C LEU A 225 7.72 -20.79 -15.62
N PRO A 226 7.27 -20.69 -14.35
CA PRO A 226 6.05 -21.38 -13.93
C PRO A 226 4.83 -20.79 -14.65
N ASP A 227 3.83 -21.63 -14.88
CA ASP A 227 2.54 -21.23 -15.47
C ASP A 227 1.65 -20.49 -14.45
N GLY A 228 1.91 -20.71 -13.17
CA GLY A 228 1.27 -20.00 -12.07
C GLY A 228 2.14 -19.95 -10.83
N MET A 229 1.81 -19.02 -9.95
CA MET A 229 2.48 -18.87 -8.67
C MET A 229 1.43 -18.63 -7.59
N ARG A 230 1.54 -19.34 -6.48
CA ARG A 230 0.72 -19.19 -5.29
C ARG A 230 1.56 -18.62 -4.17
N LEU A 231 1.15 -17.47 -3.67
CA LEU A 231 1.69 -16.85 -2.48
C LEU A 231 0.83 -17.27 -1.28
N PHE A 232 1.43 -17.89 -0.28
CA PHE A 232 0.87 -18.04 1.05
C PHE A 232 1.55 -17.01 1.96
N ILE A 233 0.78 -16.15 2.58
CA ILE A 233 1.29 -15.17 3.55
C ILE A 233 0.38 -15.15 4.77
N THR A 234 0.98 -15.20 5.95
CA THR A 234 0.24 -15.05 7.21
C THR A 234 0.49 -13.65 7.74
N LEU A 235 -0.51 -12.79 7.65
CA LEU A 235 -0.44 -11.42 8.13
C LEU A 235 -0.40 -11.38 9.66
N ALA A 236 0.46 -10.52 10.22
CA ALA A 236 0.63 -10.39 11.66
C ALA A 236 -0.61 -9.73 12.32
N PRO A 237 -0.91 -10.02 13.59
CA PRO A 237 -1.92 -9.30 14.34
C PRO A 237 -1.51 -7.85 14.60
N GLY A 238 -2.49 -6.98 14.91
CA GLY A 238 -2.26 -5.57 15.24
C GLY A 238 -2.26 -4.62 14.04
N GLN A 239 -2.62 -5.10 12.86
CA GLN A 239 -2.90 -4.31 11.66
C GLN A 239 -4.34 -4.56 11.20
N ALA A 240 -4.80 -3.81 10.19
CA ALA A 240 -6.19 -3.86 9.72
C ALA A 240 -6.66 -5.25 9.29
N LEU A 241 -5.78 -6.03 8.67
CA LEU A 241 -6.03 -7.41 8.26
C LEU A 241 -4.98 -8.31 8.89
N ALA A 242 -5.40 -9.44 9.44
CA ALA A 242 -4.54 -10.42 10.09
C ALA A 242 -4.96 -11.85 9.70
N GLY A 243 -4.01 -12.78 9.79
CA GLY A 243 -4.26 -14.19 9.51
C GLY A 243 -3.79 -14.63 8.12
N PRO A 244 -4.12 -15.85 7.70
CA PRO A 244 -3.64 -16.42 6.44
C PRO A 244 -4.33 -15.77 5.23
N LEU A 245 -3.54 -15.45 4.24
CA LEU A 245 -3.96 -14.94 2.93
C LEU A 245 -3.29 -15.78 1.85
N VAL A 246 -4.06 -16.21 0.86
CA VAL A 246 -3.57 -16.92 -0.32
C VAL A 246 -3.85 -16.09 -1.55
N VAL A 247 -2.84 -15.90 -2.38
CA VAL A 247 -2.94 -15.12 -3.61
C VAL A 247 -2.38 -15.95 -4.76
N ASP A 248 -3.24 -16.23 -5.73
CA ASP A 248 -2.85 -16.93 -6.95
C ASP A 248 -2.57 -15.94 -8.08
N TRP A 249 -1.54 -16.23 -8.81
CA TRP A 249 -1.21 -15.60 -10.08
C TRP A 249 -1.09 -16.69 -11.16
N VAL A 250 -1.64 -16.42 -12.33
CA VAL A 250 -1.52 -17.26 -13.51
C VAL A 250 -0.89 -16.42 -14.60
N ARG A 251 0.08 -16.99 -15.31
CA ARG A 251 0.77 -16.30 -16.39
C ARG A 251 -0.24 -15.88 -17.48
N PRO A 252 -0.24 -14.63 -17.92
CA PRO A 252 -1.21 -14.13 -18.90
C PRO A 252 -1.24 -14.91 -20.21
N ASP A 253 -0.08 -15.46 -20.65
CA ASP A 253 0.05 -16.23 -21.91
C ASP A 253 -0.32 -17.71 -21.75
N PHE A 254 -0.66 -18.15 -20.53
CA PHE A 254 -1.04 -19.53 -20.27
C PHE A 254 -2.44 -19.81 -20.80
N GLY A 255 -2.53 -20.66 -21.84
CA GLY A 255 -3.79 -21.04 -22.49
C GLY A 255 -4.09 -20.33 -23.81
N GLY A 256 -3.21 -19.46 -24.29
CA GLY A 256 -3.36 -18.74 -25.57
C GLY A 256 -2.86 -19.50 -26.81
N ALA A 257 -2.25 -20.66 -26.65
CA ALA A 257 -1.81 -21.50 -27.75
C ALA A 257 -2.70 -22.76 -27.84
N GLN A 258 -3.80 -22.66 -28.57
CA GLN A 258 -4.53 -23.79 -29.14
C GLN A 258 -4.46 -23.71 -30.64
#